data_d7946cbd68e14f0b7cb99bd6f71804c8
#
_entry.id   d7946cbd68e14f0b7cb99bd6f71804c8
#
_cell.length_a   1.000
_cell.length_b   1.000
_cell.length_c   1.000
_cell.angle_alpha   90.00
_cell.angle_beta   90.00
_cell.angle_gamma   90.00
#
_symmetry.space_group_name_H-M   'P 1'
#
loop_
_entity.id
_entity.type
_entity.pdbx_description
1 polymer ?
#
loop_
_entity_poly.entity_id
_entity_poly.type
_entity_poly.pdbx_seq_one_letter_code
_entity_poly.pdbx_strand_id
1 'polypeptide(L)'
;MKHFFVVILCLIGVFIWMNIDVEMGKQMASEYELGQVRLGEFQLYTNGEELYTKLFEDIRNAEKYIYIHFYIVGKDEISNEFLQLLEKKASSGVEVKLSVDRIGGYKLKKKILRQLKRNGVQFTFSKKLKLKHVFYSLHQRNHRRIVTIDGKVSYIGGFNIGKEYLGQNPKFGPWRDYHVRVKGNGATDMERKFAADWKEDTGEKMPVHESLPAIGHVKYQYLFSDGKGLWEKYGALLKQAKTSLIIATPYFVPSKEMMKVLKDALNRGVKVKILVPFKSDAVLLKQAAYPYLREMNLAGAEIYQYRNGFFHGKVTIIDGETIDIGTANFDNRSFYLNCESNCLIYDKKVVADVWNRLKVDFHKSKRFSKEDFEKISKWDWFLARIANVIASYL
;
A
#
# COMPACT_ATOMS: atom_id res chain seq x y z
N MET A 1 -38.40 -24.30 6.27
CA MET A 1 -38.52 -22.83 6.47
C MET A 1 -37.92 -22.34 7.79
N LYS A 2 -38.33 -22.91 8.98
CA LYS A 2 -37.80 -22.45 10.29
C LYS A 2 -36.27 -22.49 10.39
N HIS A 3 -35.61 -23.59 9.99
CA HIS A 3 -34.14 -23.69 10.03
C HIS A 3 -33.43 -22.69 9.10
N PHE A 4 -33.98 -22.39 7.92
CA PHE A 4 -33.48 -21.40 7.00
C PHE A 4 -33.51 -19.97 7.62
N PHE A 5 -34.62 -19.64 8.28
CA PHE A 5 -34.78 -18.36 9.00
C PHE A 5 -33.79 -18.22 10.15
N VAL A 6 -33.59 -19.30 10.93
CA VAL A 6 -32.62 -19.30 12.04
C VAL A 6 -31.20 -19.09 11.52
N VAL A 7 -30.81 -19.77 10.43
CA VAL A 7 -29.49 -19.58 9.80
C VAL A 7 -29.28 -18.13 9.35
N ILE A 8 -30.27 -17.52 8.70
CA ILE A 8 -30.21 -16.11 8.28
C ILE A 8 -30.06 -15.19 9.49
N LEU A 9 -30.84 -15.38 10.54
CA LEU A 9 -30.73 -14.56 11.77
C LEU A 9 -29.35 -14.70 12.44
N CYS A 10 -28.79 -15.92 12.48
CA CYS A 10 -27.45 -16.15 12.97
C CYS A 10 -26.39 -15.41 12.12
N LEU A 11 -26.48 -15.47 10.78
CA LEU A 11 -25.57 -14.76 9.89
C LEU A 11 -25.65 -13.23 10.06
N ILE A 12 -26.86 -12.69 10.21
CA ILE A 12 -27.09 -11.28 10.50
C ILE A 12 -26.45 -10.92 11.86
N GLY A 13 -26.68 -11.74 12.90
CA GLY A 13 -26.08 -11.53 14.21
C GLY A 13 -24.56 -11.53 14.18
N VAL A 14 -23.94 -12.47 13.47
CA VAL A 14 -22.48 -12.51 13.29
C VAL A 14 -21.99 -11.28 12.52
N PHE A 15 -22.70 -10.84 11.48
CA PHE A 15 -22.34 -9.64 10.72
C PHE A 15 -22.42 -8.37 11.57
N ILE A 16 -23.46 -8.22 12.40
CA ILE A 16 -23.60 -7.09 13.34
C ILE A 16 -22.46 -7.12 14.35
N TRP A 17 -22.19 -8.28 14.95
CA TRP A 17 -21.09 -8.43 15.91
C TRP A 17 -19.74 -8.10 15.28
N MET A 18 -19.47 -8.58 14.05
CA MET A 18 -18.27 -8.25 13.30
C MET A 18 -18.10 -6.73 13.14
N ASN A 19 -19.14 -6.01 12.74
CA ASN A 19 -19.08 -4.55 12.59
C ASN A 19 -18.79 -3.84 13.91
N ILE A 20 -19.47 -4.23 15.00
CA ILE A 20 -19.23 -3.68 16.35
C ILE A 20 -17.79 -3.93 16.78
N ASP A 21 -17.30 -5.16 16.64
CA ASP A 21 -15.94 -5.54 17.04
C ASP A 21 -14.87 -4.76 16.26
N VAL A 22 -15.09 -4.55 14.96
CA VAL A 22 -14.19 -3.76 14.12
C VAL A 22 -14.19 -2.29 14.49
N GLU A 23 -15.36 -1.69 14.73
CA GLU A 23 -15.44 -0.29 15.15
C GLU A 23 -14.82 -0.06 16.54
N MET A 24 -15.05 -0.96 17.49
CA MET A 24 -14.36 -0.91 18.78
C MET A 24 -12.85 -1.05 18.66
N GLY A 25 -12.39 -1.94 17.77
CA GLY A 25 -10.96 -2.13 17.49
C GLY A 25 -10.31 -0.89 16.86
N LYS A 26 -10.98 -0.22 15.93
CA LYS A 26 -10.49 1.03 15.33
C LYS A 26 -10.27 2.15 16.34
N GLN A 27 -11.10 2.22 17.38
CA GLN A 27 -10.91 3.22 18.45
C GLN A 27 -9.59 3.05 19.20
N MET A 28 -9.02 1.82 19.19
CA MET A 28 -7.73 1.51 19.82
C MET A 28 -6.54 1.77 18.90
N ALA A 29 -6.77 2.04 17.61
CA ALA A 29 -5.69 2.32 16.67
C ALA A 29 -5.02 3.66 17.02
N SER A 30 -3.69 3.70 16.87
CA SER A 30 -2.92 4.94 16.98
C SER A 30 -3.29 5.89 15.83
N GLU A 31 -3.18 7.17 16.09
CA GLU A 31 -3.33 8.19 15.05
C GLU A 31 -2.20 8.09 14.02
N TYR A 32 -2.38 8.79 12.90
CA TYR A 32 -1.33 8.88 11.89
C TYR A 32 -0.10 9.64 12.43
N GLU A 33 1.05 9.27 11.92
CA GLU A 33 2.31 9.96 12.17
C GLU A 33 2.77 10.64 10.88
N LEU A 34 2.95 11.95 10.92
CA LEU A 34 3.59 12.71 9.86
C LEU A 34 5.05 12.94 10.26
N GLY A 35 5.98 12.34 9.53
CA GLY A 35 7.41 12.51 9.72
C GLY A 35 7.83 13.97 9.52
N GLN A 36 9.06 14.27 9.85
CA GLN A 36 9.63 15.59 9.57
C GLN A 36 9.85 15.79 8.07
N VAL A 37 9.87 17.04 7.63
CA VAL A 37 10.31 17.38 6.28
C VAL A 37 11.80 17.11 6.16
N ARG A 38 12.17 16.29 5.19
CA ARG A 38 13.54 15.83 4.94
C ARG A 38 14.02 16.26 3.56
N LEU A 39 15.32 16.17 3.35
CA LEU A 39 15.97 16.28 2.04
C LEU A 39 16.58 14.93 1.68
N GLY A 40 16.53 14.55 0.39
CA GLY A 40 17.07 13.27 -0.08
C GLY A 40 17.35 13.23 -1.57
N GLU A 41 17.98 12.12 -1.99
CA GLU A 41 18.14 11.73 -3.38
C GLU A 41 17.12 10.65 -3.69
N PHE A 42 16.42 10.75 -4.83
CA PHE A 42 15.33 9.86 -5.20
C PHE A 42 15.64 9.04 -6.45
N GLN A 43 15.28 7.75 -6.40
CA GLN A 43 15.24 6.88 -7.55
C GLN A 43 13.87 6.22 -7.62
N LEU A 44 13.22 6.30 -8.80
CA LEU A 44 11.90 5.73 -9.03
C LEU A 44 12.03 4.42 -9.80
N TYR A 45 11.37 3.39 -9.31
CA TYR A 45 11.25 2.07 -9.95
C TYR A 45 9.79 1.80 -10.28
N THR A 46 9.55 1.27 -11.49
CA THR A 46 8.20 0.97 -11.98
C THR A 46 8.05 -0.47 -12.49
N ASN A 47 9.12 -1.26 -12.40
CA ASN A 47 9.14 -2.70 -12.63
C ASN A 47 9.95 -3.41 -11.52
N GLY A 48 9.64 -4.67 -11.29
CA GLY A 48 10.24 -5.44 -10.20
C GLY A 48 11.69 -5.81 -10.43
N GLU A 49 12.13 -6.00 -11.67
CA GLU A 49 13.49 -6.42 -12.01
C GLU A 49 14.51 -5.34 -11.61
N GLU A 50 14.29 -4.11 -12.07
CA GLU A 50 15.15 -2.97 -11.70
C GLU A 50 15.14 -2.73 -10.18
N LEU A 51 13.95 -2.81 -9.54
CA LEU A 51 13.82 -2.61 -8.11
C LEU A 51 14.61 -3.67 -7.33
N TYR A 52 14.42 -4.96 -7.64
CA TYR A 52 15.08 -6.02 -6.88
C TYR A 52 16.59 -6.04 -7.13
N THR A 53 17.05 -5.76 -8.34
CA THR A 53 18.48 -5.60 -8.63
C THR A 53 19.10 -4.58 -7.67
N LYS A 54 18.49 -3.40 -7.56
CA LYS A 54 19.01 -2.34 -6.70
C LYS A 54 18.82 -2.60 -5.21
N LEU A 55 17.67 -3.13 -4.81
CA LEU A 55 17.41 -3.50 -3.41
C LEU A 55 18.40 -4.56 -2.92
N PHE A 56 18.65 -5.59 -3.73
CA PHE A 56 19.59 -6.65 -3.36
C PHE A 56 21.02 -6.16 -3.33
N GLU A 57 21.40 -5.22 -4.22
CA GLU A 57 22.68 -4.54 -4.19
C GLU A 57 22.86 -3.76 -2.87
N ASP A 58 21.87 -2.94 -2.47
CA ASP A 58 21.92 -2.17 -1.25
C ASP A 58 21.96 -3.10 0.00
N ILE A 59 21.24 -4.22 -0.03
CA ILE A 59 21.32 -5.23 1.05
C ILE A 59 22.74 -5.86 1.10
N ARG A 60 23.35 -6.20 -0.06
CA ARG A 60 24.73 -6.74 -0.09
C ARG A 60 25.74 -5.77 0.51
N ASN A 61 25.53 -4.47 0.30
CA ASN A 61 26.42 -3.40 0.75
C ASN A 61 26.12 -2.91 2.19
N ALA A 62 25.11 -3.43 2.86
CA ALA A 62 24.80 -3.08 4.24
C ALA A 62 25.95 -3.45 5.18
N GLU A 63 26.27 -2.56 6.11
CA GLU A 63 27.42 -2.71 7.04
C GLU A 63 26.99 -2.87 8.49
N LYS A 64 25.86 -2.25 8.91
CA LYS A 64 25.44 -2.19 10.31
C LYS A 64 24.13 -2.92 10.54
N TYR A 65 23.06 -2.53 9.85
CA TYR A 65 21.75 -3.13 10.04
C TYR A 65 20.85 -3.04 8.82
N ILE A 66 19.92 -3.99 8.75
CA ILE A 66 18.86 -4.09 7.74
C ILE A 66 17.55 -4.35 8.45
N TYR A 67 16.60 -3.41 8.40
CA TYR A 67 15.27 -3.59 8.95
C TYR A 67 14.24 -3.55 7.84
N ILE A 68 13.46 -4.61 7.74
CA ILE A 68 12.55 -4.84 6.62
C ILE A 68 11.17 -5.27 7.11
N HIS A 69 10.15 -4.61 6.57
CA HIS A 69 8.77 -5.09 6.61
C HIS A 69 8.20 -5.21 5.21
N PHE A 70 7.63 -6.37 4.88
CA PHE A 70 6.81 -6.58 3.69
C PHE A 70 5.45 -7.17 4.06
N TYR A 71 4.42 -6.77 3.30
CA TYR A 71 3.11 -7.41 3.42
C TYR A 71 3.17 -8.85 2.93
N ILE A 72 3.81 -9.13 1.78
CA ILE A 72 3.96 -10.46 1.20
C ILE A 72 5.43 -10.77 0.91
N VAL A 73 5.86 -11.97 1.33
CA VAL A 73 7.07 -12.63 0.83
C VAL A 73 6.64 -13.98 0.26
N GLY A 74 6.92 -14.21 -1.02
CA GLY A 74 6.54 -15.39 -1.76
C GLY A 74 7.31 -16.65 -1.33
N LYS A 75 7.18 -17.72 -2.14
CA LYS A 75 7.94 -18.98 -1.96
C LYS A 75 8.62 -19.43 -3.26
N ASP A 76 8.88 -18.51 -4.13
CA ASP A 76 9.51 -18.67 -5.43
C ASP A 76 11.01 -18.37 -5.37
N GLU A 77 11.71 -18.49 -6.51
CA GLU A 77 13.16 -18.35 -6.60
C GLU A 77 13.63 -16.98 -6.11
N ILE A 78 13.01 -15.89 -6.56
CA ILE A 78 13.41 -14.54 -6.15
C ILE A 78 13.17 -14.31 -4.66
N SER A 79 12.10 -14.87 -4.10
CA SER A 79 11.83 -14.82 -2.66
C SER A 79 12.87 -15.61 -1.86
N ASN A 80 13.31 -16.75 -2.38
CA ASN A 80 14.37 -17.55 -1.76
C ASN A 80 15.73 -16.83 -1.84
N GLU A 81 16.06 -16.22 -2.99
CA GLU A 81 17.29 -15.40 -3.13
C GLU A 81 17.30 -14.25 -2.11
N PHE A 82 16.19 -13.54 -1.99
CA PHE A 82 16.03 -12.48 -0.99
C PHE A 82 16.31 -12.98 0.43
N LEU A 83 15.68 -14.09 0.84
CA LEU A 83 15.84 -14.62 2.18
C LEU A 83 17.27 -15.12 2.44
N GLN A 84 17.90 -15.82 1.47
CA GLN A 84 19.30 -16.25 1.55
C GLN A 84 20.27 -15.06 1.66
N LEU A 85 19.98 -13.96 0.98
CA LEU A 85 20.79 -12.75 1.08
C LEU A 85 20.72 -12.15 2.50
N LEU A 86 19.54 -12.13 3.11
CA LEU A 86 19.37 -11.69 4.50
C LEU A 86 20.13 -12.62 5.48
N GLU A 87 20.04 -13.94 5.29
CA GLU A 87 20.80 -14.94 6.08
C GLU A 87 22.31 -14.70 5.97
N LYS A 88 22.82 -14.49 4.74
CA LYS A 88 24.24 -14.21 4.51
C LYS A 88 24.67 -12.94 5.23
N LYS A 89 23.88 -11.88 5.20
CA LYS A 89 24.20 -10.63 5.90
C LYS A 89 24.18 -10.80 7.41
N ALA A 90 23.18 -11.48 7.97
CA ALA A 90 23.12 -11.76 9.40
C ALA A 90 24.30 -12.62 9.85
N SER A 91 24.67 -13.66 9.11
CA SER A 91 25.83 -14.51 9.41
C SER A 91 27.17 -13.76 9.31
N SER A 92 27.24 -12.63 8.61
CA SER A 92 28.43 -11.76 8.55
C SER A 92 28.45 -10.67 9.61
N GLY A 93 27.52 -10.70 10.59
CA GLY A 93 27.50 -9.79 11.73
C GLY A 93 26.62 -8.53 11.53
N VAL A 94 25.92 -8.39 10.40
CA VAL A 94 24.95 -7.30 10.20
C VAL A 94 23.68 -7.64 10.98
N GLU A 95 23.13 -6.67 11.72
CA GLU A 95 21.85 -6.85 12.40
C GLU A 95 20.70 -6.89 11.38
N VAL A 96 20.00 -8.03 11.27
CA VAL A 96 18.90 -8.20 10.32
C VAL A 96 17.60 -8.49 11.04
N LYS A 97 16.62 -7.60 10.90
CA LYS A 97 15.24 -7.79 11.38
C LYS A 97 14.27 -7.84 10.20
N LEU A 98 13.52 -8.92 10.11
CA LEU A 98 12.50 -9.14 9.09
C LEU A 98 11.12 -9.29 9.74
N SER A 99 10.20 -8.42 9.40
CA SER A 99 8.78 -8.52 9.76
C SER A 99 7.94 -8.78 8.50
N VAL A 100 6.97 -9.67 8.59
CA VAL A 100 6.03 -9.96 7.49
C VAL A 100 4.61 -10.02 8.05
N ASP A 101 3.62 -9.46 7.36
CA ASP A 101 2.23 -9.55 7.82
C ASP A 101 1.80 -11.00 8.01
N ARG A 102 1.04 -11.28 9.06
CA ARG A 102 0.68 -12.66 9.44
C ARG A 102 -0.15 -13.37 8.37
N ILE A 103 -1.04 -12.65 7.69
CA ILE A 103 -1.87 -13.21 6.61
C ILE A 103 -1.10 -13.17 5.29
N GLY A 104 -0.49 -12.04 4.93
CA GLY A 104 0.32 -11.93 3.70
C GLY A 104 1.49 -12.92 3.66
N GLY A 105 2.09 -13.19 4.82
CA GLY A 105 3.20 -14.13 4.97
C GLY A 105 2.83 -15.61 5.15
N TYR A 106 1.58 -16.03 4.87
CA TYR A 106 1.15 -17.42 5.10
C TYR A 106 1.97 -18.48 4.35
N LYS A 107 2.64 -18.10 3.27
CA LYS A 107 3.52 -18.98 2.48
C LYS A 107 4.83 -19.30 3.16
N LEU A 108 5.26 -18.53 4.17
CA LEU A 108 6.49 -18.75 4.92
C LEU A 108 6.31 -19.92 5.91
N LYS A 109 6.80 -21.09 5.53
CA LYS A 109 6.68 -22.30 6.34
C LYS A 109 7.63 -22.29 7.54
N LYS A 110 7.28 -23.01 8.61
CA LYS A 110 8.11 -23.17 9.84
C LYS A 110 9.57 -23.58 9.56
N LYS A 111 9.84 -24.35 8.49
CA LYS A 111 11.20 -24.75 8.09
C LYS A 111 12.04 -23.52 7.72
N ILE A 112 11.49 -22.63 6.89
CA ILE A 112 12.16 -21.40 6.45
C ILE A 112 12.43 -20.49 7.66
N LEU A 113 11.43 -20.30 8.52
CA LEU A 113 11.57 -19.46 9.72
C LEU A 113 12.65 -19.96 10.68
N ARG A 114 12.75 -21.30 10.85
CA ARG A 114 13.81 -21.91 11.66
C ARG A 114 15.19 -21.70 11.03
N GLN A 115 15.30 -21.75 9.69
CA GLN A 115 16.54 -21.51 8.97
C GLN A 115 16.99 -20.06 9.14
N LEU A 116 16.10 -19.09 8.90
CA LEU A 116 16.37 -17.66 9.12
C LEU A 116 16.93 -17.40 10.52
N LYS A 117 16.25 -17.96 11.56
CA LYS A 117 16.68 -17.79 12.95
C LYS A 117 18.06 -18.43 13.23
N ARG A 118 18.34 -19.62 12.68
CA ARG A 118 19.65 -20.27 12.83
C ARG A 118 20.80 -19.45 12.25
N ASN A 119 20.51 -18.73 11.16
CA ASN A 119 21.49 -17.90 10.45
C ASN A 119 21.51 -16.44 10.97
N GLY A 120 20.89 -16.16 12.13
CA GLY A 120 20.98 -14.89 12.83
C GLY A 120 19.92 -13.84 12.42
N VAL A 121 19.01 -14.16 11.49
CA VAL A 121 17.93 -13.24 11.13
C VAL A 121 16.85 -13.25 12.22
N GLN A 122 16.59 -12.09 12.80
CA GLN A 122 15.46 -11.90 13.72
C GLN A 122 14.18 -11.77 12.91
N PHE A 123 13.18 -12.61 13.20
CA PHE A 123 11.94 -12.68 12.43
C PHE A 123 10.71 -12.57 13.31
N THR A 124 9.72 -11.79 12.87
CA THR A 124 8.37 -11.80 13.46
C THR A 124 7.29 -11.74 12.40
N PHE A 125 6.10 -12.26 12.74
CA PHE A 125 4.88 -11.90 12.01
C PHE A 125 4.23 -10.67 12.64
N SER A 126 3.89 -9.68 11.83
CA SER A 126 3.11 -8.53 12.28
C SER A 126 1.60 -8.81 12.25
N LYS A 127 0.86 -8.05 13.05
CA LYS A 127 -0.61 -8.13 13.15
C LYS A 127 -1.10 -9.56 13.33
N LYS A 128 -0.57 -10.24 14.35
CA LYS A 128 -1.04 -11.56 14.80
C LYS A 128 -2.49 -11.46 15.26
N LEU A 129 -3.26 -12.54 15.07
CA LEU A 129 -4.63 -12.60 15.54
C LEU A 129 -4.68 -12.45 17.06
N LYS A 130 -5.57 -11.57 17.54
CA LYS A 130 -5.84 -11.32 18.95
C LYS A 130 -7.28 -11.74 19.26
N LEU A 131 -7.51 -12.45 20.38
CA LEU A 131 -8.86 -12.86 20.80
C LEU A 131 -9.73 -11.66 21.17
N LYS A 132 -9.14 -10.63 21.75
CA LYS A 132 -9.82 -9.34 21.94
C LYS A 132 -9.93 -8.64 20.59
N HIS A 133 -11.14 -8.28 20.18
CA HIS A 133 -11.45 -7.71 18.88
C HIS A 133 -10.95 -8.60 17.71
N VAL A 134 -11.46 -9.84 17.69
CA VAL A 134 -11.00 -10.88 16.76
C VAL A 134 -11.21 -10.50 15.30
N PHE A 135 -12.35 -9.93 14.95
CA PHE A 135 -12.64 -9.51 13.57
C PHE A 135 -11.80 -8.29 13.18
N TYR A 136 -11.62 -7.32 14.08
CA TYR A 136 -10.71 -6.22 13.85
C TYR A 136 -9.28 -6.74 13.59
N SER A 137 -8.76 -7.60 14.47
CA SER A 137 -7.41 -8.14 14.33
C SER A 137 -7.23 -9.02 13.09
N LEU A 138 -8.30 -9.65 12.59
CA LEU A 138 -8.30 -10.40 11.34
C LEU A 138 -8.22 -9.47 10.14
N HIS A 139 -8.91 -8.34 10.16
CA HIS A 139 -9.02 -7.41 9.04
C HIS A 139 -7.93 -6.34 9.03
N GLN A 140 -7.44 -5.86 10.17
CA GLN A 140 -6.33 -4.93 10.23
C GLN A 140 -5.03 -5.62 9.79
N ARG A 141 -4.43 -5.17 8.69
CA ARG A 141 -3.18 -5.71 8.16
C ARG A 141 -2.07 -4.68 8.22
N ASN A 142 -0.83 -5.13 8.45
CA ASN A 142 0.34 -4.28 8.23
C ASN A 142 0.68 -4.31 6.75
N HIS A 143 0.10 -3.35 6.01
CA HIS A 143 0.21 -3.27 4.56
C HIS A 143 1.40 -2.42 4.10
N ARG A 144 2.29 -2.04 5.03
CA ARG A 144 3.51 -1.30 4.73
C ARG A 144 4.51 -2.12 3.92
N ARG A 145 5.36 -1.43 3.19
CA ARG A 145 6.60 -1.95 2.63
C ARG A 145 7.68 -0.98 3.07
N ILE A 146 8.39 -1.35 4.11
CA ILE A 146 9.47 -0.56 4.69
C ILE A 146 10.76 -1.34 4.54
N VAL A 147 11.77 -0.69 3.98
CA VAL A 147 13.16 -1.15 4.06
C VAL A 147 13.97 0.03 4.55
N THR A 148 14.80 -0.17 5.56
CA THR A 148 15.80 0.81 5.98
C THR A 148 17.14 0.09 6.18
N ILE A 149 18.21 0.69 5.65
CA ILE A 149 19.56 0.12 5.62
C ILE A 149 20.52 1.18 6.14
N ASP A 150 21.22 0.85 7.24
CA ASP A 150 22.29 1.63 7.85
C ASP A 150 21.93 3.10 8.18
N GLY A 151 20.62 3.44 8.28
CA GLY A 151 20.13 4.81 8.41
C GLY A 151 20.40 5.72 7.20
N LYS A 152 20.85 5.14 6.08
CA LYS A 152 21.26 5.85 4.88
C LYS A 152 20.24 5.76 3.75
N VAL A 153 19.64 4.59 3.59
CA VAL A 153 18.76 4.25 2.47
C VAL A 153 17.44 3.72 2.99
N SER A 154 16.37 4.14 2.37
CA SER A 154 15.04 3.60 2.62
C SER A 154 14.30 3.31 1.31
N TYR A 155 13.37 2.36 1.35
CA TYR A 155 12.49 2.01 0.24
C TYR A 155 11.04 2.04 0.69
N ILE A 156 10.16 2.55 -0.18
CA ILE A 156 8.72 2.62 0.04
C ILE A 156 7.98 2.55 -1.29
N GLY A 157 6.84 1.85 -1.32
CA GLY A 157 6.00 1.75 -2.51
C GLY A 157 5.16 0.48 -2.53
N GLY A 158 4.64 0.11 -3.71
CA GLY A 158 3.63 -0.94 -3.81
C GLY A 158 4.18 -2.36 -3.99
N PHE A 159 5.46 -2.55 -4.39
CA PHE A 159 6.02 -3.88 -4.61
C PHE A 159 6.19 -4.70 -3.33
N ASN A 160 5.87 -5.98 -3.39
CA ASN A 160 6.26 -7.00 -2.40
C ASN A 160 7.41 -7.87 -2.97
N ILE A 161 7.77 -8.97 -2.31
CA ILE A 161 8.80 -9.90 -2.78
C ILE A 161 8.17 -11.16 -3.38
N GLY A 162 8.38 -11.40 -4.67
CA GLY A 162 7.87 -12.58 -5.38
C GLY A 162 7.91 -12.46 -6.90
N LYS A 163 7.84 -13.60 -7.60
CA LYS A 163 7.91 -13.69 -9.06
C LYS A 163 6.75 -12.98 -9.79
N GLU A 164 5.60 -12.84 -9.15
CA GLU A 164 4.46 -12.13 -9.73
C GLU A 164 4.77 -10.65 -9.97
N TYR A 165 5.59 -10.05 -9.10
CA TYR A 165 6.03 -8.66 -9.22
C TYR A 165 7.11 -8.45 -10.29
N LEU A 166 7.69 -9.55 -10.82
CA LEU A 166 8.53 -9.56 -12.02
C LEU A 166 7.70 -9.68 -13.32
N GLY A 167 6.37 -9.72 -13.22
CA GLY A 167 5.48 -9.90 -14.36
C GLY A 167 5.46 -11.34 -14.91
N GLN A 168 5.97 -12.31 -14.17
CA GLN A 168 6.08 -13.72 -14.58
C GLN A 168 4.82 -14.55 -14.30
N ASN A 169 3.77 -13.95 -13.76
CA ASN A 169 2.49 -14.62 -13.56
C ASN A 169 1.59 -14.43 -14.78
N PRO A 170 1.26 -15.49 -15.56
CA PRO A 170 0.45 -15.38 -16.78
C PRO A 170 -0.94 -14.76 -16.55
N LYS A 171 -1.52 -14.93 -15.35
CA LYS A 171 -2.83 -14.36 -14.99
C LYS A 171 -2.80 -12.83 -15.06
N PHE A 172 -1.73 -12.22 -14.58
CA PHE A 172 -1.59 -10.77 -14.48
C PHE A 172 -0.86 -10.17 -15.68
N GLY A 173 0.11 -10.90 -16.27
CA GLY A 173 1.05 -10.38 -17.25
C GLY A 173 2.04 -9.39 -16.61
N PRO A 174 2.58 -8.43 -17.38
CA PRO A 174 3.47 -7.41 -16.83
C PRO A 174 2.87 -6.74 -15.57
N TRP A 175 3.67 -6.71 -14.49
CA TRP A 175 3.30 -6.06 -13.25
C TRP A 175 3.80 -4.62 -13.26
N ARG A 176 2.89 -3.67 -13.11
CA ARG A 176 3.19 -2.24 -13.09
C ARG A 176 2.88 -1.66 -11.72
N ASP A 177 3.92 -1.15 -11.04
CA ASP A 177 3.80 -0.54 -9.73
C ASP A 177 4.76 0.65 -9.61
N TYR A 178 4.72 1.37 -8.49
CA TYR A 178 5.57 2.51 -8.19
C TYR A 178 6.25 2.31 -6.84
N HIS A 179 7.58 2.41 -6.83
CA HIS A 179 8.40 2.27 -5.64
C HIS A 179 9.55 3.26 -5.69
N VAL A 180 9.82 3.91 -4.60
CA VAL A 180 10.92 4.85 -4.50
C VAL A 180 12.00 4.35 -3.55
N ARG A 181 13.25 4.52 -3.96
CA ARG A 181 14.43 4.44 -3.13
C ARG A 181 14.82 5.86 -2.74
N VAL A 182 14.96 6.11 -1.47
CA VAL A 182 15.36 7.40 -0.93
C VAL A 182 16.68 7.22 -0.19
N LYS A 183 17.69 7.98 -0.61
CA LYS A 183 18.95 8.08 0.12
C LYS A 183 18.94 9.41 0.87
N GLY A 184 19.07 9.36 2.20
CA GLY A 184 18.98 10.55 3.03
C GLY A 184 18.61 10.25 4.48
N ASN A 185 18.56 11.30 5.28
CA ASN A 185 18.34 11.22 6.71
C ASN A 185 16.91 10.82 7.13
N GLY A 186 15.96 10.79 6.20
CA GLY A 186 14.61 10.24 6.46
C GLY A 186 14.59 8.72 6.64
N ALA A 187 15.67 8.01 6.33
CA ALA A 187 15.81 6.60 6.68
C ALA A 187 15.59 6.34 8.19
N THR A 188 15.95 7.33 9.05
CA THR A 188 15.69 7.28 10.50
C THR A 188 14.19 7.35 10.84
N ASP A 189 13.37 8.05 10.04
CA ASP A 189 11.92 8.09 10.27
C ASP A 189 11.30 6.73 9.96
N MET A 190 11.78 6.04 8.91
CA MET A 190 11.41 4.65 8.59
C MET A 190 11.85 3.68 9.68
N GLU A 191 13.07 3.86 10.20
CA GLU A 191 13.60 3.04 11.29
C GLU A 191 12.76 3.20 12.56
N ARG A 192 12.42 4.45 12.92
CA ARG A 192 11.54 4.73 14.08
C ARG A 192 10.20 4.04 13.95
N LYS A 193 9.60 4.10 12.75
CA LYS A 193 8.32 3.42 12.51
C LYS A 193 8.47 1.90 12.56
N PHE A 194 9.52 1.35 11.97
CA PHE A 194 9.81 -0.08 12.07
C PHE A 194 10.01 -0.51 13.54
N ALA A 195 10.75 0.27 14.34
CA ALA A 195 10.99 0.00 15.75
C ALA A 195 9.69 0.00 16.58
N ALA A 196 8.78 0.94 16.28
CA ALA A 196 7.47 0.98 16.93
C ALA A 196 6.62 -0.27 16.59
N ASP A 197 6.57 -0.67 15.31
CA ASP A 197 5.86 -1.86 14.85
C ASP A 197 6.51 -3.14 15.44
N TRP A 198 7.85 -3.22 15.47
CA TRP A 198 8.58 -4.35 16.06
C TRP A 198 8.25 -4.53 17.53
N LYS A 199 8.22 -3.40 18.26
CA LYS A 199 7.85 -3.42 19.70
C LYS A 199 6.39 -3.89 19.90
N GLU A 200 5.45 -3.43 19.05
CA GLU A 200 4.05 -3.89 19.13
C GLU A 200 3.95 -5.41 18.90
N ASP A 201 4.70 -5.95 17.93
CA ASP A 201 4.60 -7.35 17.52
C ASP A 201 5.38 -8.32 18.40
N THR A 202 6.46 -7.88 19.06
CA THR A 202 7.39 -8.74 19.83
C THR A 202 7.45 -8.42 21.31
N GLY A 203 7.10 -7.19 21.72
CA GLY A 203 7.36 -6.63 23.05
C GLY A 203 8.79 -6.11 23.24
N GLU A 204 9.69 -6.37 22.30
CA GLU A 204 11.10 -5.98 22.36
C GLU A 204 11.27 -4.51 21.91
N LYS A 205 11.93 -3.71 22.74
CA LYS A 205 12.39 -2.38 22.35
C LYS A 205 13.69 -2.51 21.56
N MET A 206 13.78 -1.80 20.45
CA MET A 206 15.03 -1.67 19.71
C MET A 206 15.51 -0.22 19.71
N PRO A 207 16.82 0.01 19.66
CA PRO A 207 17.36 1.37 19.53
C PRO A 207 16.92 1.97 18.19
N VAL A 208 16.78 3.28 18.16
CA VAL A 208 16.69 4.07 16.94
C VAL A 208 17.97 4.87 16.85
N HIS A 209 18.68 4.76 15.74
CA HIS A 209 19.96 5.41 15.56
C HIS A 209 19.77 6.90 15.30
N GLU A 210 20.82 7.66 15.58
CA GLU A 210 20.83 9.09 15.27
C GLU A 210 20.71 9.34 13.78
N SER A 211 19.99 10.40 13.45
CA SER A 211 19.79 10.81 12.06
C SER A 211 21.11 11.30 11.46
N LEU A 212 21.47 10.76 10.31
CA LEU A 212 22.62 11.24 9.55
C LEU A 212 22.37 12.67 9.03
N PRO A 213 23.43 13.40 8.64
CA PRO A 213 23.27 14.68 7.96
C PRO A 213 22.36 14.57 6.74
N ALA A 214 21.63 15.64 6.45
CA ALA A 214 20.81 15.71 5.24
C ALA A 214 21.71 15.65 3.99
N ILE A 215 21.27 14.88 2.98
CA ILE A 215 21.91 14.80 1.66
C ILE A 215 20.86 14.99 0.58
N GLY A 216 21.28 15.42 -0.61
CA GLY A 216 20.37 15.68 -1.71
C GLY A 216 19.56 16.95 -1.53
N HIS A 217 18.62 17.18 -2.45
CA HIS A 217 17.84 18.42 -2.52
C HIS A 217 16.34 18.21 -2.63
N VAL A 218 15.89 16.98 -2.86
CA VAL A 218 14.46 16.66 -3.00
C VAL A 218 13.79 16.73 -1.64
N LYS A 219 12.84 17.63 -1.51
CA LYS A 219 12.05 17.83 -0.28
C LYS A 219 10.92 16.80 -0.21
N TYR A 220 10.86 16.06 0.90
CA TYR A 220 9.85 15.03 1.11
C TYR A 220 9.49 14.84 2.58
N GLN A 221 8.45 14.05 2.82
CA GLN A 221 7.93 13.72 4.14
C GLN A 221 7.31 12.33 4.11
N TYR A 222 7.58 11.49 5.12
CA TYR A 222 6.86 10.24 5.26
C TYR A 222 5.55 10.44 6.05
N LEU A 223 4.55 9.68 5.69
CA LEU A 223 3.25 9.63 6.35
C LEU A 223 2.94 8.18 6.68
N PHE A 224 2.77 7.88 7.97
CA PHE A 224 2.45 6.55 8.48
C PHE A 224 1.07 6.55 9.13
N SER A 225 0.32 5.47 8.96
CA SER A 225 -0.99 5.27 9.57
C SER A 225 -1.09 3.89 10.18
N ASP A 226 -1.71 3.77 11.33
CA ASP A 226 -2.01 2.51 12.01
C ASP A 226 -3.50 2.14 11.92
N GLY A 227 -4.20 2.64 10.89
CA GLY A 227 -5.61 2.43 10.63
C GLY A 227 -6.51 3.58 11.09
N LYS A 228 -5.91 4.73 11.47
CA LYS A 228 -6.65 5.93 11.89
C LYS A 228 -5.94 7.19 11.40
N GLY A 229 -6.67 8.23 11.08
CA GLY A 229 -6.17 9.57 10.78
C GLY A 229 -5.58 9.78 9.39
N LEU A 230 -5.36 8.71 8.61
CA LEU A 230 -4.79 8.85 7.25
C LEU A 230 -5.70 9.70 6.36
N TRP A 231 -7.01 9.48 6.43
CA TRP A 231 -7.97 10.23 5.62
C TRP A 231 -7.97 11.71 5.96
N GLU A 232 -7.92 12.09 7.22
CA GLU A 232 -7.92 13.48 7.68
C GLU A 232 -6.78 14.26 7.02
N LYS A 233 -5.57 13.69 7.01
CA LYS A 233 -4.41 14.29 6.35
C LYS A 233 -4.54 14.29 4.84
N TYR A 234 -4.92 13.15 4.26
CA TYR A 234 -5.02 12.97 2.82
C TYR A 234 -6.15 13.82 2.23
N GLY A 235 -7.30 13.82 2.87
CA GLY A 235 -8.44 14.66 2.49
C GLY A 235 -8.13 16.15 2.55
N ALA A 236 -7.34 16.60 3.54
CA ALA A 236 -6.87 17.98 3.61
C ALA A 236 -5.98 18.35 2.40
N LEU A 237 -5.08 17.44 1.97
CA LEU A 237 -4.27 17.64 0.77
C LEU A 237 -5.14 17.71 -0.49
N LEU A 238 -6.09 16.81 -0.67
CA LEU A 238 -6.98 16.81 -1.85
C LEU A 238 -7.88 18.05 -1.92
N LYS A 239 -8.32 18.56 -0.77
CA LYS A 239 -9.13 19.81 -0.71
C LYS A 239 -8.36 21.02 -1.19
N GLN A 240 -7.02 21.03 -1.10
CA GLN A 240 -6.17 22.13 -1.53
C GLN A 240 -5.95 22.17 -3.06
N ALA A 241 -6.32 21.11 -3.78
CA ALA A 241 -6.17 21.06 -5.24
C ALA A 241 -6.90 22.22 -5.93
N LYS A 242 -6.19 22.89 -6.85
CA LYS A 242 -6.65 24.08 -7.60
C LYS A 242 -6.84 23.80 -9.08
N THR A 243 -6.01 22.95 -9.67
CA THR A 243 -5.96 22.76 -11.12
C THR A 243 -6.17 21.32 -11.53
N SER A 244 -5.53 20.35 -10.84
CA SER A 244 -5.60 18.96 -11.25
C SER A 244 -5.38 17.98 -10.09
N LEU A 245 -6.11 16.87 -10.16
CA LEU A 245 -5.90 15.68 -9.33
C LEU A 245 -5.75 14.46 -10.24
N ILE A 246 -4.65 13.73 -10.07
CA ILE A 246 -4.42 12.48 -10.78
C ILE A 246 -4.32 11.38 -9.71
N ILE A 247 -5.18 10.39 -9.78
CA ILE A 247 -5.23 9.27 -8.84
C ILE A 247 -5.02 7.99 -9.63
N ALA A 248 -3.93 7.30 -9.39
CA ALA A 248 -3.64 6.00 -9.98
C ALA A 248 -3.57 4.96 -8.85
N THR A 249 -4.50 4.00 -8.86
CA THR A 249 -4.70 3.06 -7.76
C THR A 249 -5.22 1.72 -8.26
N PRO A 250 -4.80 0.58 -7.66
CA PRO A 250 -5.35 -0.72 -8.02
C PRO A 250 -6.81 -0.88 -7.57
N TYR A 251 -7.20 -0.20 -6.48
CA TYR A 251 -8.54 -0.28 -5.91
C TYR A 251 -9.10 1.11 -5.68
N PHE A 252 -10.29 1.34 -6.23
CA PHE A 252 -11.01 2.60 -6.07
C PHE A 252 -12.37 2.34 -5.43
N VAL A 253 -12.36 2.21 -4.09
CA VAL A 253 -13.54 1.93 -3.26
C VAL A 253 -13.58 2.95 -2.10
N PRO A 254 -13.74 4.24 -2.43
CA PRO A 254 -13.66 5.32 -1.46
C PRO A 254 -14.87 5.39 -0.53
N SER A 255 -14.70 6.04 0.62
CA SER A 255 -15.81 6.41 1.51
C SER A 255 -16.68 7.53 0.91
N LYS A 256 -17.83 7.77 1.54
CA LYS A 256 -18.70 8.89 1.13
C LYS A 256 -18.01 10.24 1.27
N GLU A 257 -17.19 10.39 2.30
CA GLU A 257 -16.40 11.62 2.55
C GLU A 257 -15.33 11.81 1.47
N MET A 258 -14.64 10.73 1.10
CA MET A 258 -13.66 10.75 0.01
C MET A 258 -14.31 11.13 -1.31
N MET A 259 -15.44 10.51 -1.66
CA MET A 259 -16.23 10.84 -2.85
C MET A 259 -16.68 12.30 -2.85
N LYS A 260 -17.14 12.81 -1.69
CA LYS A 260 -17.53 14.21 -1.55
C LYS A 260 -16.36 15.15 -1.88
N VAL A 261 -15.18 14.93 -1.31
CA VAL A 261 -13.99 15.76 -1.56
C VAL A 261 -13.61 15.78 -3.05
N LEU A 262 -13.67 14.65 -3.74
CA LEU A 262 -13.38 14.56 -5.16
C LEU A 262 -14.43 15.30 -6.02
N LYS A 263 -15.71 15.15 -5.69
CA LYS A 263 -16.79 15.88 -6.39
C LYS A 263 -16.71 17.39 -6.12
N ASP A 264 -16.41 17.79 -4.89
CA ASP A 264 -16.21 19.20 -4.57
C ASP A 264 -15.01 19.79 -5.34
N ALA A 265 -13.94 19.00 -5.60
CA ALA A 265 -12.84 19.42 -6.46
C ALA A 265 -13.28 19.62 -7.91
N LEU A 266 -14.05 18.68 -8.48
CA LEU A 266 -14.63 18.82 -9.82
C LEU A 266 -15.54 20.05 -9.93
N ASN A 267 -16.38 20.31 -8.93
CA ASN A 267 -17.27 21.48 -8.88
C ASN A 267 -16.47 22.80 -8.83
N ARG A 268 -15.25 22.80 -8.29
CA ARG A 268 -14.34 23.96 -8.34
C ARG A 268 -13.59 24.10 -9.69
N GLY A 269 -13.82 23.18 -10.64
CA GLY A 269 -13.14 23.18 -11.94
C GLY A 269 -11.81 22.43 -11.96
N VAL A 270 -11.45 21.70 -10.89
CA VAL A 270 -10.24 20.86 -10.85
C VAL A 270 -10.40 19.68 -11.81
N LYS A 271 -9.41 19.46 -12.66
CA LYS A 271 -9.39 18.31 -13.58
C LYS A 271 -9.03 17.05 -12.85
N VAL A 272 -9.95 16.11 -12.74
CA VAL A 272 -9.71 14.83 -12.04
C VAL A 272 -9.53 13.69 -13.04
N LYS A 273 -8.39 12.97 -12.95
CA LYS A 273 -8.11 11.76 -13.73
C LYS A 273 -7.90 10.58 -12.79
N ILE A 274 -8.56 9.48 -13.08
CA ILE A 274 -8.47 8.26 -12.28
C ILE A 274 -8.01 7.10 -13.16
N LEU A 275 -6.91 6.45 -12.78
CA LEU A 275 -6.36 5.26 -13.44
C LEU A 275 -6.53 4.05 -12.54
N VAL A 276 -7.19 3.02 -13.07
CA VAL A 276 -7.42 1.74 -12.40
C VAL A 276 -7.02 0.57 -13.31
N PRO A 277 -6.72 -0.62 -12.79
CA PRO A 277 -6.45 -1.78 -13.63
C PRO A 277 -7.71 -2.31 -14.32
N PHE A 278 -7.55 -2.88 -15.51
CA PHE A 278 -8.60 -3.68 -16.16
C PHE A 278 -8.74 -5.06 -15.53
N LYS A 279 -7.61 -5.70 -15.19
CA LYS A 279 -7.58 -7.00 -14.47
C LYS A 279 -7.80 -6.77 -12.97
N SER A 280 -8.13 -7.83 -12.23
CA SER A 280 -8.21 -7.80 -10.77
C SER A 280 -7.41 -8.96 -10.18
N ASP A 281 -6.69 -8.70 -9.12
CA ASP A 281 -5.97 -9.70 -8.31
C ASP A 281 -6.81 -10.21 -7.14
N ALA A 282 -7.85 -9.46 -6.76
CA ALA A 282 -8.74 -9.81 -5.68
C ALA A 282 -10.20 -9.96 -6.15
N VAL A 283 -10.91 -10.86 -5.49
CA VAL A 283 -12.31 -11.16 -5.79
C VAL A 283 -13.18 -9.95 -5.46
N LEU A 284 -14.12 -9.61 -6.35
CA LEU A 284 -15.13 -8.56 -6.22
C LEU A 284 -14.60 -7.11 -6.16
N LEU A 285 -13.30 -6.84 -5.98
CA LEU A 285 -12.78 -5.46 -5.87
C LEU A 285 -13.00 -4.64 -7.14
N LYS A 286 -12.88 -5.28 -8.32
CA LYS A 286 -13.20 -4.63 -9.59
C LYS A 286 -14.68 -4.23 -9.67
N GLN A 287 -15.57 -5.15 -9.29
CA GLN A 287 -17.02 -4.88 -9.29
C GLN A 287 -17.38 -3.83 -8.23
N ALA A 288 -16.77 -3.88 -7.04
CA ALA A 288 -16.96 -2.89 -5.98
C ALA A 288 -16.65 -1.47 -6.44
N ALA A 289 -15.65 -1.30 -7.34
CA ALA A 289 -15.25 0.00 -7.86
C ALA A 289 -16.25 0.62 -8.87
N TYR A 290 -17.04 -0.18 -9.57
CA TYR A 290 -17.89 0.32 -10.66
C TYR A 290 -18.87 1.43 -10.29
N PRO A 291 -19.62 1.36 -9.18
CA PRO A 291 -20.53 2.46 -8.80
C PRO A 291 -19.79 3.79 -8.58
N TYR A 292 -18.65 3.75 -7.90
CA TYR A 292 -17.84 4.94 -7.59
C TYR A 292 -17.21 5.54 -8.85
N LEU A 293 -16.64 4.71 -9.72
CA LEU A 293 -16.05 5.15 -10.99
C LEU A 293 -17.12 5.74 -11.90
N ARG A 294 -18.32 5.13 -11.97
CA ARG A 294 -19.45 5.67 -12.74
C ARG A 294 -19.90 7.03 -12.19
N GLU A 295 -20.03 7.16 -10.88
CA GLU A 295 -20.40 8.41 -10.21
C GLU A 295 -19.38 9.51 -10.50
N MET A 296 -18.08 9.21 -10.41
CA MET A 296 -17.00 10.15 -10.74
C MET A 296 -17.02 10.54 -12.22
N ASN A 297 -17.26 9.59 -13.12
CA ASN A 297 -17.36 9.86 -14.56
C ASN A 297 -18.55 10.79 -14.87
N LEU A 298 -19.70 10.57 -14.26
CA LEU A 298 -20.88 11.43 -14.40
C LEU A 298 -20.66 12.82 -13.82
N ALA A 299 -19.82 12.96 -12.80
CA ALA A 299 -19.42 14.25 -12.23
C ALA A 299 -18.33 14.97 -13.04
N GLY A 300 -17.82 14.35 -14.13
CA GLY A 300 -16.86 14.99 -15.04
C GLY A 300 -15.41 14.51 -14.91
N ALA A 301 -15.12 13.52 -14.07
CA ALA A 301 -13.79 12.92 -14.00
C ALA A 301 -13.50 12.04 -15.23
N GLU A 302 -12.24 12.05 -15.67
CA GLU A 302 -11.76 11.15 -16.70
C GLU A 302 -11.31 9.83 -16.07
N ILE A 303 -11.93 8.72 -16.48
CA ILE A 303 -11.62 7.37 -15.96
C ILE A 303 -10.81 6.61 -17.02
N TYR A 304 -9.74 5.95 -16.59
CA TYR A 304 -8.87 5.16 -17.45
C TYR A 304 -8.68 3.74 -16.87
N GLN A 305 -8.72 2.74 -17.74
CA GLN A 305 -8.46 1.35 -17.42
C GLN A 305 -7.16 0.88 -18.07
N TYR A 306 -6.14 0.60 -17.26
CA TYR A 306 -4.85 0.08 -17.71
C TYR A 306 -4.98 -1.32 -18.31
N ARG A 307 -4.46 -1.52 -19.53
CA ARG A 307 -4.66 -2.74 -20.32
C ARG A 307 -3.38 -3.57 -20.51
N ASN A 308 -2.21 -3.02 -20.22
CA ASN A 308 -0.94 -3.67 -20.47
C ASN A 308 -0.44 -4.47 -19.25
N GLY A 309 -1.20 -5.48 -18.82
CA GLY A 309 -0.91 -6.25 -17.62
C GLY A 309 -1.72 -5.82 -16.40
N PHE A 310 -1.13 -5.90 -15.21
CA PHE A 310 -1.76 -5.50 -13.95
C PHE A 310 -1.13 -4.22 -13.39
N PHE A 311 -1.95 -3.19 -13.23
CA PHE A 311 -1.53 -1.94 -12.60
C PHE A 311 -1.81 -2.01 -11.08
N HIS A 312 -0.74 -1.85 -10.29
CA HIS A 312 -0.81 -1.89 -8.83
C HIS A 312 -0.20 -0.64 -8.17
N GLY A 313 0.11 0.40 -8.94
CA GLY A 313 0.66 1.65 -8.42
C GLY A 313 -0.33 2.39 -7.50
N LYS A 314 0.18 3.01 -6.45
CA LYS A 314 -0.54 3.91 -5.55
C LYS A 314 0.15 5.26 -5.64
N VAL A 315 -0.39 6.09 -6.53
CA VAL A 315 0.20 7.38 -6.88
C VAL A 315 -0.91 8.42 -6.93
N THR A 316 -0.73 9.51 -6.21
CA THR A 316 -1.60 10.69 -6.35
C THR A 316 -0.76 11.92 -6.66
N ILE A 317 -1.11 12.65 -7.71
CA ILE A 317 -0.46 13.92 -8.07
C ILE A 317 -1.46 15.04 -7.90
N ILE A 318 -1.06 16.09 -7.18
CA ILE A 318 -1.86 17.26 -6.88
C ILE A 318 -1.20 18.47 -7.56
N ASP A 319 -1.91 19.11 -8.47
CA ASP A 319 -1.53 20.34 -9.19
C ASP A 319 -0.18 20.29 -9.93
N GLY A 320 0.40 19.07 -10.12
CA GLY A 320 1.75 18.93 -10.66
C GLY A 320 2.87 19.41 -9.73
N GLU A 321 2.56 19.65 -8.45
CA GLU A 321 3.50 20.19 -7.45
C GLU A 321 3.79 19.23 -6.31
N THR A 322 2.81 18.43 -5.92
CA THR A 322 2.94 17.44 -4.84
C THR A 322 2.55 16.06 -5.38
N ILE A 323 3.34 15.08 -4.98
CA ILE A 323 3.02 13.68 -5.27
C ILE A 323 3.04 12.86 -3.98
N ASP A 324 2.10 11.93 -3.90
CA ASP A 324 2.10 10.84 -2.93
C ASP A 324 2.40 9.52 -3.63
N ILE A 325 3.39 8.79 -3.14
CA ILE A 325 3.72 7.42 -3.55
C ILE A 325 3.80 6.57 -2.30
N GLY A 326 3.07 5.46 -2.26
CA GLY A 326 3.10 4.64 -1.05
C GLY A 326 2.41 3.30 -1.17
N THR A 327 1.87 2.88 -0.05
CA THR A 327 1.21 1.58 0.09
C THR A 327 -0.31 1.70 0.12
N ALA A 328 -0.86 2.88 0.42
CA ALA A 328 -2.29 3.10 0.57
C ALA A 328 -3.01 3.09 -0.78
N ASN A 329 -3.95 2.15 -0.94
CA ASN A 329 -4.91 2.18 -2.04
C ASN A 329 -5.94 3.29 -1.81
N PHE A 330 -6.69 3.66 -2.83
CA PHE A 330 -7.77 4.64 -2.68
C PHE A 330 -9.07 3.94 -2.26
N ASP A 331 -9.03 3.30 -1.07
CA ASP A 331 -10.12 2.50 -0.53
C ASP A 331 -10.29 2.66 0.99
N ASN A 332 -11.42 2.18 1.50
CA ASN A 332 -11.75 2.26 2.92
C ASN A 332 -10.77 1.51 3.82
N ARG A 333 -10.23 0.37 3.37
CA ARG A 333 -9.27 -0.41 4.18
C ARG A 333 -7.99 0.35 4.42
N SER A 334 -7.42 0.94 3.37
CA SER A 334 -6.17 1.70 3.49
C SER A 334 -6.34 2.93 4.37
N PHE A 335 -7.47 3.64 4.25
CA PHE A 335 -7.65 4.89 4.98
C PHE A 335 -8.16 4.73 6.43
N TYR A 336 -8.84 3.60 6.76
CA TYR A 336 -9.52 3.48 8.05
C TYR A 336 -9.24 2.17 8.81
N LEU A 337 -8.35 1.30 8.29
CA LEU A 337 -8.14 -0.02 8.91
C LEU A 337 -6.69 -0.50 8.87
N ASN A 338 -6.05 -0.47 7.71
CA ASN A 338 -4.68 -0.99 7.54
C ASN A 338 -3.63 -0.05 8.11
N CYS A 339 -2.48 -0.64 8.45
CA CYS A 339 -1.28 0.14 8.65
C CYS A 339 -0.65 0.42 7.28
N GLU A 340 -0.48 1.69 6.95
CA GLU A 340 0.03 2.14 5.65
C GLU A 340 1.26 3.05 5.83
N SER A 341 2.03 3.18 4.75
CA SER A 341 3.16 4.09 4.66
C SER A 341 3.18 4.78 3.29
N ASN A 342 3.31 6.09 3.30
CA ASN A 342 3.30 6.92 2.11
C ASN A 342 4.46 7.92 2.15
N CYS A 343 4.91 8.37 0.99
CA CYS A 343 5.93 9.40 0.82
C CYS A 343 5.33 10.58 0.05
N LEU A 344 5.18 11.71 0.74
CA LEU A 344 4.80 12.98 0.13
C LEU A 344 6.05 13.66 -0.39
N ILE A 345 6.12 13.99 -1.68
CA ILE A 345 7.26 14.59 -2.35
C ILE A 345 6.84 15.94 -2.91
N TYR A 346 7.62 16.98 -2.62
CA TYR A 346 7.34 18.38 -2.97
C TYR A 346 8.31 18.95 -4.01
N ASP A 347 9.03 18.10 -4.73
CA ASP A 347 10.00 18.50 -5.75
C ASP A 347 9.39 18.40 -7.15
N LYS A 348 9.34 19.54 -7.86
CA LYS A 348 8.71 19.62 -9.19
C LYS A 348 9.39 18.72 -10.24
N LYS A 349 10.71 18.47 -10.14
CA LYS A 349 11.42 17.61 -11.10
C LYS A 349 11.03 16.14 -10.89
N VAL A 350 10.99 15.69 -9.62
CA VAL A 350 10.54 14.33 -9.28
C VAL A 350 9.08 14.15 -9.67
N VAL A 351 8.22 15.12 -9.38
CA VAL A 351 6.80 15.08 -9.80
C VAL A 351 6.68 14.96 -11.33
N ALA A 352 7.48 15.74 -12.07
CA ALA A 352 7.48 15.67 -13.55
C ALA A 352 7.99 14.32 -14.07
N ASP A 353 9.02 13.70 -13.46
CA ASP A 353 9.51 12.37 -13.85
C ASP A 353 8.43 11.31 -13.61
N VAL A 354 7.81 11.29 -12.44
CA VAL A 354 6.72 10.37 -12.13
C VAL A 354 5.54 10.58 -13.08
N TRP A 355 5.17 11.83 -13.35
CA TRP A 355 4.11 12.14 -14.31
C TRP A 355 4.44 11.66 -15.73
N ASN A 356 5.69 11.80 -16.18
CA ASN A 356 6.11 11.32 -17.49
C ASN A 356 5.97 9.78 -17.60
N ARG A 357 6.31 9.05 -16.54
CA ARG A 357 6.11 7.59 -16.49
C ARG A 357 4.61 7.24 -16.43
N LEU A 358 3.84 7.96 -15.65
CA LEU A 358 2.41 7.73 -15.53
C LEU A 358 1.66 8.08 -16.83
N LYS A 359 2.10 9.08 -17.61
CA LYS A 359 1.59 9.35 -18.95
C LYS A 359 1.69 8.13 -19.87
N VAL A 360 2.79 7.39 -19.81
CA VAL A 360 2.95 6.13 -20.58
C VAL A 360 1.90 5.11 -20.16
N ASP A 361 1.57 5.05 -18.86
CA ASP A 361 0.53 4.15 -18.35
C ASP A 361 -0.87 4.59 -18.82
N PHE A 362 -1.15 5.89 -18.88
CA PHE A 362 -2.39 6.42 -19.48
C PHE A 362 -2.48 6.09 -20.98
N HIS A 363 -1.39 6.19 -21.75
CA HIS A 363 -1.37 5.77 -23.16
C HIS A 363 -1.61 4.27 -23.36
N LYS A 364 -1.23 3.43 -22.40
CA LYS A 364 -1.52 1.98 -22.39
C LYS A 364 -2.90 1.65 -21.81
N SER A 365 -3.72 2.66 -21.55
CA SER A 365 -5.04 2.53 -20.94
C SER A 365 -6.15 2.87 -21.93
N LYS A 366 -7.31 2.26 -21.73
CA LYS A 366 -8.54 2.67 -22.42
C LYS A 366 -9.23 3.73 -21.55
N ARG A 367 -9.60 4.88 -22.14
CA ARG A 367 -10.54 5.82 -21.51
C ARG A 367 -11.89 5.13 -21.40
N PHE A 368 -12.46 5.14 -20.22
CA PHE A 368 -13.74 4.47 -19.90
C PHE A 368 -14.83 5.54 -19.88
N SER A 369 -15.69 5.50 -20.88
CA SER A 369 -16.75 6.48 -21.08
C SER A 369 -18.06 6.09 -20.40
N LYS A 370 -19.07 6.97 -20.43
CA LYS A 370 -20.43 6.68 -19.96
C LYS A 370 -21.01 5.44 -20.65
N GLU A 371 -20.82 5.33 -21.95
CA GLU A 371 -21.30 4.20 -22.78
C GLU A 371 -20.60 2.89 -22.40
N ASP A 372 -19.35 2.94 -21.95
CA ASP A 372 -18.66 1.75 -21.46
C ASP A 372 -19.26 1.25 -20.14
N PHE A 373 -19.70 2.15 -19.24
CA PHE A 373 -20.43 1.76 -18.02
C PHE A 373 -21.80 1.16 -18.32
N GLU A 374 -22.47 1.58 -19.37
CA GLU A 374 -23.77 1.04 -19.82
C GLU A 374 -23.64 -0.39 -20.39
N LYS A 375 -22.45 -0.74 -20.92
CA LYS A 375 -22.13 -2.08 -21.42
C LYS A 375 -21.73 -3.09 -20.34
N ILE A 376 -21.54 -2.66 -19.08
CA ILE A 376 -21.27 -3.57 -17.98
C ILE A 376 -22.49 -4.47 -17.75
N SER A 377 -22.25 -5.78 -17.62
CA SER A 377 -23.31 -6.77 -17.49
C SER A 377 -24.17 -6.52 -16.24
N LYS A 378 -25.47 -6.88 -16.32
CA LYS A 378 -26.37 -6.85 -15.16
C LYS A 378 -25.85 -7.73 -14.01
N TRP A 379 -25.12 -8.81 -14.34
CA TRP A 379 -24.48 -9.67 -13.36
C TRP A 379 -23.33 -8.94 -12.62
N ASP A 380 -22.48 -8.23 -13.33
CA ASP A 380 -21.42 -7.45 -12.68
C ASP A 380 -21.99 -6.32 -11.79
N TRP A 381 -23.09 -5.68 -12.20
CA TRP A 381 -23.80 -4.73 -11.35
C TRP A 381 -24.42 -5.36 -10.11
N PHE A 382 -24.95 -6.58 -10.23
CA PHE A 382 -25.43 -7.35 -9.07
C PHE A 382 -24.29 -7.69 -8.12
N LEU A 383 -23.15 -8.18 -8.64
CA LEU A 383 -21.94 -8.43 -7.85
C LEU A 383 -21.41 -7.15 -7.19
N ALA A 384 -21.47 -6.00 -7.89
CA ALA A 384 -21.09 -4.72 -7.33
C ALA A 384 -21.94 -4.34 -6.10
N ARG A 385 -23.25 -4.61 -6.13
CA ARG A 385 -24.12 -4.38 -4.96
C ARG A 385 -23.73 -5.26 -3.79
N ILE A 386 -23.48 -6.55 -4.00
CA ILE A 386 -23.01 -7.46 -2.96
C ILE A 386 -21.66 -6.99 -2.39
N ALA A 387 -20.71 -6.69 -3.28
CA ALA A 387 -19.38 -6.21 -2.88
C ALA A 387 -19.44 -4.94 -2.03
N ASN A 388 -20.35 -4.01 -2.35
CA ASN A 388 -20.48 -2.77 -1.60
C ASN A 388 -21.10 -2.94 -0.20
N VAL A 389 -21.82 -4.02 0.08
CA VAL A 389 -22.26 -4.36 1.45
C VAL A 389 -21.05 -4.65 2.35
N ILE A 390 -20.00 -5.22 1.80
CA ILE A 390 -18.77 -5.58 2.51
C ILE A 390 -17.58 -4.68 2.15
N ALA A 391 -17.83 -3.54 1.50
CA ALA A 391 -16.78 -2.65 0.98
C ALA A 391 -15.80 -2.14 2.04
N SER A 392 -16.21 -2.05 3.30
CA SER A 392 -15.33 -1.70 4.42
C SER A 392 -14.29 -2.79 4.74
N TYR A 393 -14.46 -3.99 4.17
CA TYR A 393 -13.61 -5.17 4.42
C TYR A 393 -12.91 -5.69 3.16
N LEU A 394 -13.21 -5.12 1.98
CA LEU A 394 -12.60 -5.43 0.68
C LEU A 394 -11.25 -4.75 0.47
#